data_9cb9077cb9ac76813cc320e6585a59e5
#
_entry.id   9cb9077cb9ac76813cc320e6585a59e5
#
_cell.length_a   1.000
_cell.length_b   1.000
_cell.length_c   1.000
_cell.angle_alpha   90.00
_cell.angle_beta   90.00
_cell.angle_gamma   90.00
#
_symmetry.space_group_name_H-M   'P 1'
#
loop_
_entity.id
_entity.type
_entity.pdbx_description
1 polymer ?
#
loop_
_entity_poly.entity_id
_entity_poly.type
_entity_poly.pdbx_seq_one_letter_code
_entity_poly.pdbx_strand_id
1 'polypeptide(L)'
;MQAVSAIVRDKRGRVLSVGKNSYTKTHPLQARAAQEAGEPYKVYLHAEIDALIRVRNPDKAHTIHVYRYDKAGNPVKAAPCKICQRVIREWNLQVFHT
;
A
#
# COMPACT_ATOMS: atom_id res chain seq x y z
N MET A 1 9.18 -7.88 13.54
CA MET A 1 8.79 -6.94 12.48
C MET A 1 8.51 -7.72 11.21
N GLN A 2 7.38 -7.45 10.60
CA GLN A 2 7.02 -8.09 9.33
C GLN A 2 7.26 -7.12 8.19
N ALA A 3 7.87 -7.63 7.12
CA ALA A 3 8.10 -6.85 5.92
C ALA A 3 6.91 -7.01 4.98
N VAL A 4 6.33 -5.90 4.58
CA VAL A 4 5.25 -5.83 3.59
C VAL A 4 5.75 -4.99 2.43
N SER A 5 5.52 -5.47 1.21
CA SER A 5 5.84 -4.74 -0.01
C SER A 5 4.59 -4.57 -0.85
N ALA A 6 4.50 -3.45 -1.56
CA ALA A 6 3.41 -3.19 -2.49
C ALA A 6 3.97 -2.73 -3.82
N ILE A 7 3.41 -3.23 -4.91
CA ILE A 7 3.83 -2.89 -6.27
C ILE A 7 2.61 -2.35 -7.01
N VAL A 8 2.71 -1.12 -7.53
CA VAL A 8 1.69 -0.53 -8.39
C VAL A 8 2.10 -0.76 -9.84
N ARG A 9 1.18 -1.28 -10.64
CA ARG A 9 1.42 -1.58 -12.06
C ARG A 9 0.41 -0.86 -12.94
N ASP A 10 0.80 -0.59 -14.17
CA ASP A 10 -0.10 -0.05 -15.18
C ASP A 10 -0.95 -1.15 -15.82
N LYS A 11 -1.80 -0.77 -16.77
CA LYS A 11 -2.69 -1.69 -17.48
C LYS A 11 -1.93 -2.78 -18.24
N ARG A 12 -0.69 -2.53 -18.63
CA ARG A 12 0.17 -3.49 -19.35
C ARG A 12 1.00 -4.34 -18.40
N GLY A 13 0.85 -4.16 -17.08
CA GLY A 13 1.60 -4.90 -16.09
C GLY A 13 2.97 -4.35 -15.77
N ARG A 14 3.33 -3.16 -16.29
CA ARG A 14 4.62 -2.54 -16.00
C ARG A 14 4.62 -1.93 -14.60
N VAL A 15 5.74 -2.08 -13.89
CA VAL A 15 5.89 -1.54 -12.54
C VAL A 15 6.00 -0.02 -12.60
N LEU A 16 5.08 0.67 -11.91
CA LEU A 16 5.11 2.13 -11.78
C LEU A 16 5.81 2.55 -10.49
N SER A 17 5.65 1.78 -9.43
CA SER A 17 6.28 2.08 -8.15
C SER A 17 6.33 0.84 -7.27
N VAL A 18 7.22 0.90 -6.27
CA VAL A 18 7.34 -0.13 -5.22
C VAL A 18 7.35 0.59 -3.88
N GLY A 19 6.54 0.12 -2.96
CA GLY A 19 6.48 0.65 -1.60
C GLY A 19 6.80 -0.41 -0.55
N LYS A 20 7.25 0.05 0.60
CA LYS A 20 7.54 -0.79 1.75
C LYS A 20 6.97 -0.15 3.01
N ASN A 21 6.50 -0.99 3.95
CA ASN A 21 6.03 -0.47 5.23
C ASN A 21 7.21 0.11 6.03
N SER A 22 6.91 1.09 6.87
CA SER A 22 7.89 1.73 7.73
C SER A 22 7.35 1.80 9.16
N TYR A 23 8.25 1.69 10.12
CA TYR A 23 7.94 1.88 11.54
C TYR A 23 8.45 3.21 12.06
N THR A 24 9.06 4.03 11.21
CA THR A 24 9.64 5.32 11.58
C THR A 24 9.20 6.48 10.70
N LYS A 25 8.82 6.21 9.45
CA LYS A 25 8.41 7.25 8.51
C LYS A 25 6.92 7.49 8.56
N THR A 26 6.51 8.74 8.44
CA THR A 26 5.10 9.16 8.35
C THR A 26 4.90 9.97 7.07
N HIS A 27 3.64 10.15 6.67
CA HIS A 27 3.29 10.97 5.53
C HIS A 27 1.90 11.58 5.77
N PRO A 28 1.65 12.83 5.35
CA PRO A 28 0.33 13.47 5.54
C PRO A 28 -0.82 12.66 4.97
N LEU A 29 -0.63 12.00 3.83
CA LEU A 29 -1.67 11.14 3.25
C LEU A 29 -2.03 9.98 4.18
N GLN A 30 -1.03 9.32 4.77
CA GLN A 30 -1.26 8.24 5.74
C GLN A 30 -2.00 8.76 6.97
N ALA A 31 -1.56 9.88 7.52
CA ALA A 31 -2.16 10.47 8.72
C ALA A 31 -3.63 10.83 8.47
N ARG A 32 -3.93 11.46 7.34
CA ARG A 32 -5.29 11.83 6.96
C ARG A 32 -6.16 10.60 6.76
N ALA A 33 -5.66 9.60 6.04
CA ALA A 33 -6.40 8.37 5.80
C ALA A 33 -6.69 7.61 7.10
N ALA A 34 -5.72 7.58 8.02
CA ALA A 34 -5.89 6.97 9.34
C ALA A 34 -6.98 7.69 10.13
N GLN A 35 -6.99 9.02 10.12
CA GLN A 35 -7.99 9.81 10.80
C GLN A 35 -9.39 9.58 10.22
N GLU A 36 -9.51 9.56 8.90
CA GLU A 36 -10.77 9.31 8.20
C GLU A 36 -11.31 7.89 8.47
N ALA A 37 -10.41 6.92 8.69
CA ALA A 37 -10.79 5.55 9.01
C ALA A 37 -11.09 5.33 10.51
N GLY A 38 -10.96 6.38 11.35
CA GLY A 38 -11.20 6.29 12.78
C GLY A 38 -10.03 5.67 13.56
N GLU A 39 -8.84 5.63 12.97
CA GLU A 39 -7.64 5.08 13.61
C GLU A 39 -6.48 6.11 13.56
N PRO A 40 -6.64 7.31 14.15
CA PRO A 40 -5.67 8.40 13.99
C PRO A 40 -4.28 8.12 14.54
N TYR A 41 -4.12 7.09 15.35
CA TYR A 41 -2.83 6.67 15.91
C TYR A 41 -1.99 5.85 14.91
N LYS A 42 -2.56 5.38 13.81
CA LYS A 42 -1.84 4.58 12.81
C LYS A 42 -1.19 5.46 11.75
N VAL A 43 -0.23 6.26 12.17
CA VAL A 43 0.41 7.29 11.33
C VAL A 43 1.66 6.80 10.59
N TYR A 44 2.24 5.68 11.00
CA TYR A 44 3.41 5.14 10.31
C TYR A 44 3.02 4.59 8.93
N LEU A 45 3.89 4.83 7.97
CA LEU A 45 3.61 4.61 6.55
C LEU A 45 3.45 3.13 6.23
N HIS A 46 2.30 2.77 5.69
CA HIS A 46 2.03 1.41 5.19
C HIS A 46 2.61 1.24 3.78
N ALA A 47 2.92 0.00 3.40
CA ALA A 47 3.53 -0.30 2.10
C ALA A 47 2.67 0.19 0.93
N GLU A 48 1.36 -0.01 1.01
CA GLU A 48 0.43 0.37 -0.05
C GLU A 48 0.45 1.87 -0.27
N ILE A 49 0.35 2.66 0.80
CA ILE A 49 0.37 4.13 0.69
C ILE A 49 1.74 4.61 0.23
N ASP A 50 2.83 3.99 0.72
CA ASP A 50 4.17 4.31 0.25
C ASP A 50 4.29 4.11 -1.27
N ALA A 51 3.76 3.01 -1.79
CA ALA A 51 3.76 2.76 -3.23
C ALA A 51 2.95 3.82 -3.98
N LEU A 52 1.77 4.18 -3.47
CA LEU A 52 0.89 5.16 -4.13
C LEU A 52 1.51 6.54 -4.20
N ILE A 53 2.16 7.02 -3.14
CA ILE A 53 2.80 8.35 -3.14
C ILE A 53 4.02 8.42 -4.06
N ARG A 54 4.58 7.29 -4.45
CA ARG A 54 5.73 7.21 -5.37
C ARG A 54 5.33 7.14 -6.84
N VAL A 55 4.07 6.97 -7.14
CA VAL A 55 3.59 6.94 -8.53
C VAL A 55 3.63 8.35 -9.12
N ARG A 56 4.38 8.53 -10.21
CA ARG A 56 4.52 9.84 -10.86
C ARG A 56 3.26 10.24 -11.62
N ASN A 57 2.60 9.27 -12.24
CA ASN A 57 1.41 9.51 -13.05
C ASN A 57 0.27 8.62 -12.56
N PRO A 58 -0.57 9.10 -11.62
CA PRO A 58 -1.66 8.31 -11.05
C PRO A 58 -2.66 7.79 -12.09
N ASP A 59 -2.84 8.49 -13.20
CA ASP A 59 -3.78 8.09 -14.25
C ASP A 59 -3.39 6.76 -14.90
N LYS A 60 -2.12 6.38 -14.84
CA LYS A 60 -1.62 5.13 -15.39
C LYS A 60 -1.75 3.96 -14.43
N ALA A 61 -1.95 4.22 -13.15
CA ALA A 61 -2.06 3.16 -12.15
C ALA A 61 -3.32 2.34 -12.39
N HIS A 62 -3.17 1.02 -12.41
CA HIS A 62 -4.26 0.09 -12.69
C HIS A 62 -4.44 -0.96 -11.60
N THR A 63 -3.36 -1.58 -11.15
CA THR A 63 -3.38 -2.61 -10.10
C THR A 63 -2.38 -2.31 -9.00
N ILE A 64 -2.66 -2.83 -7.81
CA ILE A 64 -1.72 -2.84 -6.71
C ILE A 64 -1.60 -4.27 -6.17
N HIS A 65 -0.38 -4.75 -6.02
CA HIS A 65 -0.07 -6.09 -5.54
C HIS A 65 0.63 -5.98 -4.20
N VAL A 66 0.08 -6.61 -3.17
CA VAL A 66 0.60 -6.53 -1.80
C VAL A 66 1.17 -7.88 -1.41
N TYR A 67 2.41 -7.90 -0.95
CA TYR A 67 3.16 -9.10 -0.63
C TYR A 67 3.61 -9.07 0.82
N ARG A 68 3.42 -10.20 1.52
CA ARG A 68 3.90 -10.38 2.88
C ARG A 68 4.40 -11.80 3.02
N TYR A 69 5.58 -11.94 3.61
CA TYR A 69 6.22 -13.24 3.82
C TYR A 69 6.65 -13.37 5.27
N ASP A 70 6.57 -14.60 5.81
CA ASP A 70 7.10 -14.88 7.13
C ASP A 70 8.62 -15.04 7.10
N LYS A 71 9.23 -15.34 8.26
CA LYS A 71 10.68 -15.51 8.37
C LYS A 71 11.22 -16.68 7.55
N ALA A 72 10.39 -17.68 7.29
CA ALA A 72 10.76 -18.85 6.48
C ALA A 72 10.58 -18.61 4.97
N GLY A 73 10.08 -17.42 4.56
CA GLY A 73 9.84 -17.09 3.16
C GLY A 73 8.50 -17.57 2.62
N ASN A 74 7.60 -18.04 3.48
CA ASN A 74 6.28 -18.48 3.06
C ASN A 74 5.32 -17.29 2.92
N PRO A 75 4.47 -17.26 1.86
CA PRO A 75 3.47 -16.22 1.71
C PRO A 75 2.48 -16.22 2.88
N VAL A 76 2.19 -15.03 3.39
CA VAL A 76 1.22 -14.81 4.46
C VAL A 76 0.15 -13.86 3.94
N LYS A 77 -1.08 -13.97 4.44
CA LYS A 77 -2.17 -13.10 4.03
C LYS A 77 -1.79 -11.62 4.23
N ALA A 78 -1.87 -10.85 3.17
CA ALA A 78 -1.49 -9.44 3.14
C ALA A 78 -2.63 -8.55 2.69
N ALA A 79 -3.88 -8.91 3.00
CA ALA A 79 -5.03 -8.08 2.65
C ALA A 79 -4.86 -6.67 3.22
N PRO A 80 -5.07 -5.62 2.41
CA PRO A 80 -4.94 -4.25 2.89
C PRO A 80 -5.85 -3.98 4.09
N CYS A 81 -5.35 -3.20 5.05
CA CYS A 81 -6.15 -2.79 6.18
C CYS A 81 -7.21 -1.76 5.75
N LYS A 82 -8.12 -1.44 6.66
CA LYS A 82 -9.21 -0.49 6.42
C LYS A 82 -8.71 0.86 5.89
N ILE A 83 -7.59 1.35 6.40
CA ILE A 83 -6.98 2.63 5.98
C ILE A 83 -6.54 2.54 4.52
N CYS A 84 -5.77 1.51 4.18
CA CYS A 84 -5.25 1.34 2.83
C CYS A 84 -6.36 1.03 1.83
N GLN A 85 -7.38 0.26 2.24
CA GLN A 85 -8.53 -0.03 1.38
C GLN A 85 -9.24 1.25 0.92
N ARG A 86 -9.40 2.23 1.81
CA ARG A 86 -10.02 3.51 1.45
C ARG A 86 -9.23 4.24 0.38
N VAL A 87 -7.91 4.34 0.56
CA VAL A 87 -7.04 5.05 -0.40
C VAL A 87 -7.02 4.33 -1.75
N ILE A 88 -6.88 3.01 -1.74
CA ILE A 88 -6.88 2.19 -2.96
C ILE A 88 -8.20 2.36 -3.71
N ARG A 89 -9.32 2.40 -3.00
CA ARG A 89 -10.64 2.59 -3.60
C ARG A 89 -10.76 3.97 -4.25
N GLU A 90 -10.25 5.01 -3.61
CA GLU A 90 -10.23 6.36 -4.17
C GLU A 90 -9.43 6.43 -5.48
N TRP A 91 -8.41 5.59 -5.61
CA TRP A 91 -7.58 5.50 -6.82
C TRP A 91 -8.17 4.56 -7.88
N ASN A 92 -9.26 3.87 -7.58
CA ASN A 92 -9.91 2.89 -8.48
C ASN A 92 -8.98 1.76 -8.92
N LEU A 93 -8.14 1.27 -8.02
CA LEU A 93 -7.20 0.20 -8.33
C LEU A 93 -7.77 -1.17 -7.98
N GLN A 94 -7.46 -2.17 -8.82
CA GLN A 94 -7.66 -3.57 -8.46
C GLN A 94 -6.58 -4.02 -7.49
N VAL A 95 -6.97 -4.77 -6.46
CA VAL A 95 -6.06 -5.25 -5.41
C VAL A 95 -5.81 -6.73 -5.57
N PHE A 96 -4.54 -7.10 -5.55
CA PHE A 96 -4.09 -8.49 -5.43
C PHE A 96 -3.18 -8.59 -4.22
N HIS A 97 -3.24 -9.69 -3.48
CA HIS A 97 -2.41 -9.85 -2.28
C HIS A 97 -2.08 -11.32 -2.01
N THR A 98 -0.99 -11.54 -1.31
CA THR A 98 -0.66 -12.87 -0.81
C THR A 98 -1.60 -13.35 0.27
#